data_a5a61b7637cd5ad478e64d561db76c64
#
_entry.id   a5a61b7637cd5ad478e64d561db76c64
#
_cell.length_a   1.000
_cell.length_b   1.000
_cell.length_c   1.000
_cell.angle_alpha   90.00
_cell.angle_beta   90.00
_cell.angle_gamma   90.00
#
_symmetry.space_group_name_H-M   'P 1'
#
loop_
_entity.id
_entity.type
_entity.pdbx_description
1 polymer ?
#
loop_
_entity_poly.entity_id
_entity_poly.type
_entity_poly.pdbx_seq_one_letter_code
_entity_poly.pdbx_strand_id
1 'polypeptide(L)'
;MFVFPASVLAQDSPDWLTKFPRREVHVSAWPGGKKVAVSFALFVEVFGFGQGPILRPDLASRNPDLVNESFRQYAISAGNPRLGRLFRELDVPLSVVLNAAFADAHPAVWKQFRDTQPKAPIIAHGINNSNDILPLGRGLTEQRAYIRRTLDLIAKSTGVRPTGWSSPSVYHNADTMQAIASEGLSYSLDQMDSDTISRLQTPSGVLTLLPYPTVTVDMGQFLARMKSPSEIESLWLDYVVELAREARANPVREATTVVIGLHPFVFGTPDGAASMRRVLSELKKDDTVWLTDTEAILKAAGVN
;
A
#
# COMPACT_ATOMS: atom_id res chain seq x y z
N MET A 1 1.36 -32.36 17.11
CA MET A 1 2.71 -31.80 17.23
C MET A 1 3.43 -32.11 15.92
N PHE A 2 3.42 -31.14 14.97
CA PHE A 2 4.13 -31.32 13.70
C PHE A 2 5.60 -30.99 13.97
N VAL A 3 6.45 -32.00 13.91
CA VAL A 3 7.91 -31.82 13.98
C VAL A 3 8.36 -31.53 12.55
N PHE A 4 8.70 -30.29 12.25
CA PHE A 4 9.37 -29.93 11.00
C PHE A 4 10.82 -30.44 11.08
N PRO A 5 11.35 -31.12 10.06
CA PRO A 5 12.73 -31.55 10.07
C PRO A 5 13.67 -30.33 10.12
N ALA A 6 14.73 -30.42 10.91
CA ALA A 6 15.71 -29.34 11.14
C ALA A 6 16.36 -28.78 9.84
N SER A 7 16.29 -29.50 8.74
CA SER A 7 16.77 -29.07 7.41
C SER A 7 15.91 -27.98 6.75
N VAL A 8 14.69 -27.71 7.25
CA VAL A 8 13.84 -26.63 6.72
C VAL A 8 14.22 -25.26 7.33
N LEU A 9 14.99 -25.25 8.41
CA LEU A 9 15.43 -24.01 9.06
C LEU A 9 16.71 -23.38 8.46
N ALA A 10 17.30 -24.02 7.46
CA ALA A 10 18.51 -23.55 6.79
C ALA A 10 18.27 -23.12 5.35
N GLN A 11 17.03 -22.91 4.92
CA GLN A 11 16.78 -22.23 3.66
C GLN A 11 17.06 -20.74 3.83
N ASP A 12 17.89 -20.23 2.90
CA ASP A 12 18.27 -18.82 2.87
C ASP A 12 17.07 -17.91 3.08
N SER A 13 17.21 -16.99 4.04
CA SER A 13 16.23 -15.93 4.28
C SER A 13 15.88 -15.21 2.99
N PRO A 14 14.66 -14.66 2.85
CA PRO A 14 14.30 -13.87 1.69
C PRO A 14 15.41 -12.88 1.38
N ASP A 15 15.89 -12.93 0.17
CA ASP A 15 17.19 -12.45 -0.24
C ASP A 15 17.42 -10.95 0.13
N TRP A 16 16.42 -10.07 0.04
CA TRP A 16 16.60 -8.66 0.37
C TRP A 16 16.59 -8.35 1.88
N LEU A 17 15.92 -9.15 2.71
CA LEU A 17 15.89 -8.95 4.17
C LEU A 17 17.27 -9.13 4.81
N THR A 18 18.12 -9.94 4.20
CA THR A 18 19.46 -10.25 4.70
C THR A 18 20.58 -9.75 3.81
N LYS A 19 20.32 -9.53 2.53
CA LYS A 19 21.31 -9.13 1.53
C LYS A 19 21.83 -7.70 1.73
N PHE A 20 20.96 -6.78 2.18
CA PHE A 20 21.31 -5.39 2.34
C PHE A 20 21.22 -4.95 3.81
N PRO A 21 22.20 -4.18 4.31
CA PRO A 21 22.12 -3.61 5.66
C PRO A 21 20.86 -2.75 5.81
N ARG A 22 20.12 -3.00 6.89
CA ARG A 22 18.91 -2.25 7.24
C ARG A 22 19.07 -1.65 8.64
N ARG A 23 18.64 -0.41 8.82
CA ARG A 23 18.65 0.29 10.11
C ARG A 23 17.28 0.92 10.35
N GLU A 24 16.78 0.77 11.56
CA GLU A 24 15.56 1.46 11.98
C GLU A 24 15.78 2.97 12.08
N VAL A 25 14.72 3.72 11.82
CA VAL A 25 14.67 5.16 12.00
C VAL A 25 13.98 5.44 13.32
N HIS A 26 14.72 6.02 14.25
CA HIS A 26 14.20 6.37 15.57
C HIS A 26 13.39 7.66 15.52
N VAL A 27 12.11 7.57 15.83
CA VAL A 27 11.18 8.69 15.94
C VAL A 27 10.60 8.71 17.33
N SER A 28 10.95 9.71 18.12
CA SER A 28 10.47 9.81 19.51
C SER A 28 8.98 10.18 19.59
N ALA A 29 8.50 11.03 18.70
CA ALA A 29 7.08 11.40 18.57
C ALA A 29 6.79 12.00 17.20
N TRP A 30 5.57 11.80 16.73
CA TRP A 30 5.01 12.47 15.56
C TRP A 30 4.53 13.89 15.89
N PRO A 31 4.19 14.73 14.90
CA PRO A 31 3.65 16.07 15.12
C PRO A 31 2.53 16.10 16.16
N GLY A 32 2.57 17.09 17.06
CA GLY A 32 1.63 17.21 18.16
C GLY A 32 1.83 16.21 19.32
N GLY A 33 3.01 15.56 19.40
CA GLY A 33 3.30 14.57 20.45
C GLY A 33 2.66 13.20 20.21
N LYS A 34 2.09 12.97 19.03
CA LYS A 34 1.45 11.70 18.66
C LYS A 34 2.46 10.56 18.64
N LYS A 35 1.99 9.33 18.81
CA LYS A 35 2.87 8.13 18.89
C LYS A 35 2.61 7.11 17.80
N VAL A 36 1.45 7.15 17.15
CA VAL A 36 1.09 6.22 16.06
C VAL A 36 0.71 7.03 14.82
N ALA A 37 1.53 6.98 13.78
CA ALA A 37 1.17 7.55 12.48
C ALA A 37 0.43 6.51 11.65
N VAL A 38 -0.73 6.86 11.12
CA VAL A 38 -1.54 5.98 10.26
C VAL A 38 -1.75 6.66 8.92
N SER A 39 -1.34 5.98 7.85
CA SER A 39 -1.60 6.41 6.48
C SER A 39 -2.46 5.38 5.76
N PHE A 40 -3.44 5.85 5.01
CA PHE A 40 -4.22 5.00 4.11
C PHE A 40 -3.66 5.10 2.69
N ALA A 41 -3.28 3.96 2.12
CA ALA A 41 -2.81 3.83 0.76
C ALA A 41 -3.95 3.28 -0.11
N LEU A 42 -4.58 4.17 -0.90
CA LEU A 42 -5.67 3.79 -1.81
C LEU A 42 -5.09 3.26 -3.12
N PHE A 43 -5.39 2.01 -3.42
CA PHE A 43 -4.96 1.34 -4.64
C PHE A 43 -5.87 1.71 -5.81
N VAL A 44 -5.31 2.47 -6.75
CA VAL A 44 -5.97 2.91 -7.99
C VAL A 44 -5.40 2.09 -9.14
N GLU A 45 -6.02 0.94 -9.35
CA GLU A 45 -5.50 -0.13 -10.18
C GLU A 45 -6.31 -0.34 -11.46
N VAL A 46 -5.63 -0.88 -12.47
CA VAL A 46 -6.21 -1.35 -13.72
C VAL A 46 -5.68 -2.75 -14.03
N PHE A 47 -6.56 -3.60 -14.55
CA PHE A 47 -6.27 -4.99 -14.86
C PHE A 47 -6.52 -5.27 -16.34
N GLY A 48 -5.77 -6.19 -16.93
CA GLY A 48 -6.12 -6.79 -18.22
C GLY A 48 -7.42 -7.57 -18.10
N PHE A 49 -8.19 -7.64 -19.19
CA PHE A 49 -9.44 -8.41 -19.22
C PHE A 49 -9.18 -9.87 -18.80
N GLY A 50 -9.99 -10.38 -17.89
CA GLY A 50 -9.83 -11.74 -17.34
C GLY A 50 -8.66 -11.93 -16.37
N GLN A 51 -7.93 -10.85 -16.00
CA GLN A 51 -6.78 -10.89 -15.11
C GLN A 51 -7.03 -10.08 -13.82
N GLY A 52 -6.24 -10.35 -12.78
CA GLY A 52 -6.36 -9.64 -11.49
C GLY A 52 -7.23 -10.38 -10.47
N PRO A 53 -7.74 -9.69 -9.43
CA PRO A 53 -8.46 -10.31 -8.33
C PRO A 53 -9.74 -11.02 -8.79
N ILE A 54 -10.00 -12.19 -8.19
CA ILE A 54 -11.13 -13.07 -8.50
C ILE A 54 -12.04 -13.16 -7.27
N LEU A 55 -13.26 -12.64 -7.37
CA LEU A 55 -14.27 -12.73 -6.31
C LEU A 55 -14.96 -14.09 -6.30
N ARG A 56 -15.20 -14.66 -7.48
CA ARG A 56 -15.92 -15.92 -7.69
C ARG A 56 -15.02 -16.91 -8.45
N PRO A 57 -14.15 -17.66 -7.73
CA PRO A 57 -13.27 -18.65 -8.35
C PRO A 57 -14.00 -19.74 -9.14
N ASP A 58 -15.20 -20.09 -8.70
CA ASP A 58 -16.09 -21.05 -9.36
C ASP A 58 -16.56 -20.61 -10.76
N LEU A 59 -16.46 -19.31 -11.07
CA LEU A 59 -16.84 -18.74 -12.36
C LEU A 59 -15.64 -18.40 -13.24
N ALA A 60 -14.41 -18.48 -12.73
CA ALA A 60 -13.21 -18.04 -13.41
C ALA A 60 -12.89 -18.78 -14.72
N SER A 61 -13.45 -19.98 -14.92
CA SER A 61 -13.31 -20.76 -16.17
C SER A 61 -14.24 -20.28 -17.31
N ARG A 62 -15.17 -19.37 -17.03
CA ARG A 62 -16.07 -18.82 -18.06
C ARG A 62 -15.29 -17.93 -19.02
N ASN A 63 -15.66 -17.99 -20.30
CA ASN A 63 -15.05 -17.13 -21.33
C ASN A 63 -16.16 -16.48 -22.19
N PRO A 64 -16.46 -15.19 -21.99
CA PRO A 64 -15.88 -14.26 -21.01
C PRO A 64 -16.44 -14.47 -19.59
N ASP A 65 -15.58 -14.23 -18.57
CA ASP A 65 -15.99 -14.18 -17.16
C ASP A 65 -16.42 -12.74 -16.80
N LEU A 66 -17.65 -12.40 -17.09
CA LEU A 66 -18.19 -11.06 -16.87
C LEU A 66 -18.45 -10.74 -15.38
N VAL A 67 -18.58 -11.76 -14.52
CA VAL A 67 -18.85 -11.54 -13.09
C VAL A 67 -17.60 -11.01 -12.39
N ASN A 68 -16.47 -11.69 -12.55
CA ASN A 68 -15.22 -11.22 -11.98
C ASN A 68 -14.72 -9.93 -12.66
N GLU A 69 -15.00 -9.75 -13.96
CA GLU A 69 -14.70 -8.49 -14.65
C GLU A 69 -15.52 -7.33 -14.06
N SER A 70 -16.82 -7.52 -13.84
CA SER A 70 -17.68 -6.50 -13.22
C SER A 70 -17.23 -6.11 -11.81
N PHE A 71 -16.71 -7.06 -11.04
CA PHE A 71 -16.14 -6.81 -9.73
C PHE A 71 -14.93 -5.86 -9.81
N ARG A 72 -14.00 -6.10 -10.75
CA ARG A 72 -12.86 -5.21 -11.00
C ARG A 72 -13.29 -3.83 -11.51
N GLN A 73 -14.23 -3.79 -12.45
CA GLN A 73 -14.76 -2.55 -13.03
C GLN A 73 -15.52 -1.70 -12.02
N TYR A 74 -16.20 -2.32 -11.05
CA TYR A 74 -16.87 -1.58 -9.97
C TYR A 74 -15.90 -0.75 -9.13
N ALA A 75 -14.73 -1.28 -8.84
CA ALA A 75 -13.67 -0.54 -8.15
C ALA A 75 -13.29 0.74 -8.90
N ILE A 76 -13.17 0.64 -10.23
CA ILE A 76 -12.78 1.76 -11.10
C ILE A 76 -13.91 2.81 -11.15
N SER A 77 -15.11 2.41 -11.55
CA SER A 77 -16.19 3.33 -11.89
C SER A 77 -16.90 3.93 -10.68
N ALA A 78 -17.08 3.18 -9.62
CA ALA A 78 -17.82 3.58 -8.42
C ALA A 78 -16.96 3.70 -7.16
N GLY A 79 -16.07 2.74 -6.94
CA GLY A 79 -15.29 2.61 -5.70
C GLY A 79 -14.30 3.75 -5.49
N ASN A 80 -13.43 4.01 -6.46
CA ASN A 80 -12.45 5.10 -6.38
C ASN A 80 -13.08 6.47 -6.12
N PRO A 81 -14.09 6.93 -6.90
CA PRO A 81 -14.73 8.20 -6.65
C PRO A 81 -15.42 8.28 -5.28
N ARG A 82 -16.01 7.17 -4.80
CA ARG A 82 -16.68 7.13 -3.47
C ARG A 82 -15.67 7.32 -2.35
N LEU A 83 -14.56 6.59 -2.39
CA LEU A 83 -13.51 6.72 -1.36
C LEU A 83 -12.85 8.10 -1.40
N GLY A 84 -12.53 8.63 -2.57
CA GLY A 84 -11.99 9.98 -2.69
C GLY A 84 -12.88 11.05 -2.02
N ARG A 85 -14.20 10.96 -2.24
CA ARG A 85 -15.18 11.86 -1.57
C ARG A 85 -15.25 11.63 -0.06
N LEU A 86 -15.24 10.37 0.40
CA LEU A 86 -15.30 10.03 1.81
C LEU A 86 -14.13 10.61 2.60
N PHE A 87 -12.91 10.41 2.11
CA PHE A 87 -11.70 10.94 2.76
C PHE A 87 -11.69 12.47 2.78
N ARG A 88 -12.14 13.12 1.70
CA ARG A 88 -12.29 14.58 1.66
C ARG A 88 -13.34 15.06 2.66
N GLU A 89 -14.51 14.43 2.72
CA GLU A 89 -15.61 14.77 3.63
C GLU A 89 -15.17 14.72 5.09
N LEU A 90 -14.38 13.71 5.45
CA LEU A 90 -13.86 13.53 6.80
C LEU A 90 -12.57 14.30 7.08
N ASP A 91 -12.03 15.01 6.07
CA ASP A 91 -10.77 15.74 6.18
C ASP A 91 -9.62 14.82 6.70
N VAL A 92 -9.45 13.68 6.05
CA VAL A 92 -8.37 12.74 6.33
C VAL A 92 -7.50 12.63 5.08
N PRO A 93 -6.17 12.87 5.18
CA PRO A 93 -5.25 12.66 4.08
C PRO A 93 -5.17 11.16 3.69
N LEU A 94 -4.89 10.90 2.42
CA LEU A 94 -4.57 9.56 1.91
C LEU A 94 -3.43 9.64 0.90
N SER A 95 -2.78 8.50 0.66
CA SER A 95 -1.81 8.33 -0.44
C SER A 95 -2.44 7.49 -1.54
N VAL A 96 -2.04 7.70 -2.78
CA VAL A 96 -2.55 6.98 -3.95
C VAL A 96 -1.49 6.03 -4.48
N VAL A 97 -1.78 4.75 -4.47
CA VAL A 97 -0.96 3.71 -5.10
C VAL A 97 -1.49 3.50 -6.51
N LEU A 98 -0.76 4.01 -7.51
CA LEU A 98 -1.27 4.19 -8.88
C LEU A 98 -0.60 3.27 -9.89
N ASN A 99 -1.39 2.47 -10.61
CA ASN A 99 -0.93 1.88 -11.85
C ASN A 99 -0.78 2.94 -12.96
N ALA A 100 0.34 2.91 -13.66
CA ALA A 100 0.66 3.92 -14.68
C ALA A 100 -0.36 4.01 -15.83
N ALA A 101 -0.99 2.90 -16.18
CA ALA A 101 -2.00 2.86 -17.23
C ALA A 101 -3.37 3.43 -16.81
N PHE A 102 -3.63 3.66 -15.52
CA PHE A 102 -4.97 4.01 -15.03
C PHE A 102 -5.46 5.36 -15.58
N ALA A 103 -4.63 6.40 -15.48
CA ALA A 103 -5.03 7.76 -15.86
C ALA A 103 -5.34 7.88 -17.36
N ASP A 104 -4.61 7.16 -18.21
CA ASP A 104 -4.85 7.11 -19.65
C ASP A 104 -6.05 6.23 -20.01
N ALA A 105 -6.23 5.10 -19.31
CA ALA A 105 -7.36 4.18 -19.56
C ALA A 105 -8.71 4.74 -19.05
N HIS A 106 -8.69 5.51 -17.96
CA HIS A 106 -9.89 6.03 -17.29
C HIS A 106 -9.76 7.53 -16.95
N PRO A 107 -9.54 8.42 -17.95
CA PRO A 107 -9.20 9.82 -17.68
C PRO A 107 -10.29 10.59 -16.93
N ALA A 108 -11.57 10.31 -17.20
CA ALA A 108 -12.68 10.96 -16.51
C ALA A 108 -12.75 10.56 -15.02
N VAL A 109 -12.53 9.28 -14.70
CA VAL A 109 -12.50 8.78 -13.32
C VAL A 109 -11.30 9.34 -12.58
N TRP A 110 -10.13 9.35 -13.24
CA TRP A 110 -8.91 9.93 -12.68
C TRP A 110 -9.10 11.41 -12.36
N LYS A 111 -9.63 12.18 -13.32
CA LYS A 111 -9.93 13.60 -13.10
C LYS A 111 -10.87 13.80 -11.91
N GLN A 112 -11.99 13.08 -11.87
CA GLN A 112 -12.95 13.17 -10.78
C GLN A 112 -12.31 12.84 -9.42
N PHE A 113 -11.46 11.82 -9.38
CA PHE A 113 -10.71 11.47 -8.17
C PHE A 113 -9.75 12.60 -7.75
N ARG A 114 -8.95 13.13 -8.67
CA ARG A 114 -8.00 14.23 -8.39
C ARG A 114 -8.70 15.53 -7.96
N ASP A 115 -9.89 15.80 -8.47
CA ASP A 115 -10.70 16.96 -8.02
C ASP A 115 -11.10 16.82 -6.52
N THR A 116 -11.20 15.59 -6.01
CA THR A 116 -11.46 15.33 -4.58
C THR A 116 -10.18 15.23 -3.74
N GLN A 117 -9.08 14.78 -4.33
CA GLN A 117 -7.81 14.52 -3.67
C GLN A 117 -6.62 15.18 -4.41
N PRO A 118 -6.61 16.52 -4.56
CA PRO A 118 -5.62 17.21 -5.40
C PRO A 118 -4.19 17.11 -4.88
N LYS A 119 -4.01 16.94 -3.57
CA LYS A 119 -2.72 16.91 -2.89
C LYS A 119 -2.24 15.52 -2.50
N ALA A 120 -3.05 14.47 -2.74
CA ALA A 120 -2.67 13.12 -2.36
C ALA A 120 -1.36 12.71 -3.06
N PRO A 121 -0.32 12.27 -2.32
CA PRO A 121 0.91 11.76 -2.89
C PRO A 121 0.64 10.57 -3.80
N ILE A 122 1.40 10.46 -4.89
CA ILE A 122 1.30 9.34 -5.83
C ILE A 122 2.48 8.40 -5.59
N ILE A 123 2.17 7.16 -5.30
CA ILE A 123 3.09 6.03 -5.16
C ILE A 123 2.98 5.18 -6.42
N ALA A 124 4.08 4.95 -7.11
CA ALA A 124 4.07 4.15 -8.33
C ALA A 124 3.80 2.67 -8.02
N HIS A 125 2.96 2.02 -8.83
CA HIS A 125 2.52 0.63 -8.64
C HIS A 125 2.55 -0.16 -9.94
N GLY A 126 3.66 -0.14 -10.65
CA GLY A 126 3.78 -0.79 -11.95
C GLY A 126 2.89 -0.19 -13.03
N ILE A 127 2.86 -0.81 -14.20
CA ILE A 127 2.10 -0.32 -15.35
C ILE A 127 0.62 -0.66 -15.22
N ASN A 128 0.32 -1.89 -14.87
CA ASN A 128 -1.00 -2.41 -14.51
C ASN A 128 -0.84 -3.53 -13.48
N ASN A 129 -1.91 -4.02 -12.88
CA ASN A 129 -1.85 -5.12 -11.91
C ASN A 129 -2.42 -6.44 -12.47
N SER A 130 -2.04 -6.76 -13.71
CA SER A 130 -2.36 -8.02 -14.38
C SER A 130 -1.40 -9.14 -13.95
N ASN A 131 -1.74 -10.40 -14.26
CA ASN A 131 -0.97 -11.56 -13.79
C ASN A 131 0.47 -11.67 -14.32
N ASP A 132 0.82 -10.91 -15.37
CA ASP A 132 2.12 -10.95 -16.08
C ASP A 132 3.10 -9.84 -15.67
N ILE A 133 2.84 -9.12 -14.58
CA ILE A 133 3.63 -7.93 -14.23
C ILE A 133 4.81 -8.20 -13.31
N LEU A 134 4.95 -9.42 -12.82
CA LEU A 134 5.88 -9.69 -11.75
C LEU A 134 7.33 -9.64 -12.25
N PRO A 135 8.24 -8.97 -11.51
CA PRO A 135 9.66 -8.94 -11.88
C PRO A 135 10.36 -10.28 -11.71
N LEU A 136 9.66 -11.32 -11.25
CA LEU A 136 10.22 -12.65 -11.06
C LEU A 136 10.84 -13.21 -12.32
N GLY A 137 12.06 -13.69 -12.17
CA GLY A 137 12.87 -14.17 -13.29
C GLY A 137 13.52 -13.06 -14.12
N ARG A 138 13.28 -11.78 -13.81
CA ARG A 138 13.93 -10.63 -14.45
C ARG A 138 15.06 -10.12 -13.56
N GLY A 139 16.22 -9.90 -14.16
CA GLY A 139 17.37 -9.33 -13.47
C GLY A 139 17.24 -7.82 -13.24
N LEU A 140 18.21 -7.26 -12.52
CA LEU A 140 18.25 -5.85 -12.13
C LEU A 140 18.02 -4.88 -13.31
N THR A 141 18.65 -5.11 -14.45
CA THR A 141 18.55 -4.24 -15.64
C THR A 141 17.13 -4.14 -16.17
N GLU A 142 16.43 -5.29 -16.26
CA GLU A 142 15.05 -5.34 -16.75
C GLU A 142 14.07 -4.74 -15.75
N GLN A 143 14.28 -4.98 -14.45
CA GLN A 143 13.47 -4.38 -13.40
C GLN A 143 13.64 -2.86 -13.36
N ARG A 144 14.85 -2.34 -13.53
CA ARG A 144 15.10 -0.89 -13.66
C ARG A 144 14.38 -0.29 -14.86
N ALA A 145 14.46 -0.94 -16.02
CA ALA A 145 13.76 -0.47 -17.22
C ALA A 145 12.23 -0.43 -17.02
N TYR A 146 11.67 -1.43 -16.36
CA TYR A 146 10.25 -1.49 -16.03
C TYR A 146 9.83 -0.36 -15.06
N ILE A 147 10.58 -0.15 -13.98
CA ILE A 147 10.33 0.91 -13.00
C ILE A 147 10.42 2.29 -13.68
N ARG A 148 11.49 2.56 -14.41
CA ARG A 148 11.66 3.81 -15.16
C ARG A 148 10.47 4.08 -16.08
N ARG A 149 10.07 3.09 -16.89
CA ARG A 149 8.92 3.21 -17.78
C ARG A 149 7.63 3.51 -17.01
N THR A 150 7.43 2.85 -15.86
CA THR A 150 6.29 3.13 -14.98
C THR A 150 6.25 4.59 -14.53
N LEU A 151 7.38 5.10 -14.04
CA LEU A 151 7.52 6.48 -13.58
C LEU A 151 7.28 7.50 -14.71
N ASP A 152 7.82 7.23 -15.89
CA ASP A 152 7.68 8.11 -17.05
C ASP A 152 6.22 8.16 -17.55
N LEU A 153 5.53 7.03 -17.54
CA LEU A 153 4.10 6.96 -17.88
C LEU A 153 3.24 7.72 -16.88
N ILE A 154 3.46 7.56 -15.57
CA ILE A 154 2.74 8.31 -14.54
C ILE A 154 3.02 9.80 -14.69
N ALA A 155 4.28 10.20 -14.83
CA ALA A 155 4.63 11.61 -15.01
C ALA A 155 3.97 12.23 -16.24
N LYS A 156 3.92 11.49 -17.35
CA LYS A 156 3.26 11.94 -18.60
C LYS A 156 1.76 12.13 -18.42
N SER A 157 1.06 11.18 -17.79
CA SER A 157 -0.40 11.18 -17.68
C SER A 157 -0.94 12.04 -16.54
N THR A 158 -0.15 12.26 -15.49
CA THR A 158 -0.60 12.97 -14.27
C THR A 158 0.10 14.32 -14.05
N GLY A 159 1.22 14.58 -14.71
CA GLY A 159 2.10 15.73 -14.45
C GLY A 159 2.95 15.59 -13.18
N VAL A 160 2.90 14.45 -12.49
CA VAL A 160 3.62 14.20 -11.23
C VAL A 160 4.55 13.01 -11.40
N ARG A 161 5.84 13.16 -11.12
CA ARG A 161 6.78 12.04 -11.03
C ARG A 161 6.76 11.50 -9.60
N PRO A 162 6.36 10.23 -9.37
CA PRO A 162 6.32 9.65 -8.03
C PRO A 162 7.72 9.58 -7.40
N THR A 163 7.76 9.69 -6.07
CA THR A 163 8.96 9.47 -5.24
C THR A 163 8.90 8.16 -4.45
N GLY A 164 7.74 7.51 -4.41
CA GLY A 164 7.50 6.26 -3.74
C GLY A 164 7.13 5.11 -4.68
N TRP A 165 7.35 3.89 -4.20
CA TRP A 165 7.03 2.65 -4.88
C TRP A 165 6.23 1.71 -3.98
N SER A 166 5.31 0.96 -4.57
CA SER A 166 4.70 -0.24 -3.99
C SER A 166 4.73 -1.33 -5.05
N SER A 167 5.33 -2.47 -4.73
CA SER A 167 5.45 -3.57 -5.70
C SER A 167 4.09 -4.20 -5.98
N PRO A 168 3.68 -4.32 -7.26
CA PRO A 168 2.45 -5.02 -7.63
C PRO A 168 2.40 -6.42 -7.02
N SER A 169 1.24 -6.77 -6.43
CA SER A 169 1.03 -8.02 -5.69
C SER A 169 2.03 -8.26 -4.55
N VAL A 170 2.67 -7.20 -4.03
CA VAL A 170 3.75 -7.26 -3.02
C VAL A 170 4.90 -8.18 -3.46
N TYR A 171 5.14 -8.25 -4.76
CA TYR A 171 6.13 -9.18 -5.35
C TYR A 171 7.43 -8.45 -5.66
N HIS A 172 8.47 -8.74 -4.88
CA HIS A 172 9.75 -8.07 -4.94
C HIS A 172 10.89 -8.99 -4.48
N ASN A 173 12.12 -8.66 -4.88
CA ASN A 173 13.36 -9.31 -4.46
C ASN A 173 14.47 -8.26 -4.26
N ALA A 174 15.71 -8.68 -4.01
CA ALA A 174 16.82 -7.75 -3.79
C ALA A 174 17.12 -6.87 -5.02
N ASP A 175 16.99 -7.41 -6.23
CA ASP A 175 17.14 -6.62 -7.45
C ASP A 175 16.04 -5.56 -7.58
N THR A 176 14.81 -5.85 -7.10
CA THR A 176 13.73 -4.87 -7.03
C THR A 176 14.10 -3.69 -6.12
N MET A 177 14.59 -3.97 -4.90
CA MET A 177 14.99 -2.93 -3.96
C MET A 177 16.13 -2.05 -4.51
N GLN A 178 17.10 -2.67 -5.15
CA GLN A 178 18.20 -1.95 -5.81
C GLN A 178 17.72 -1.15 -7.02
N ALA A 179 16.79 -1.69 -7.81
CA ALA A 179 16.20 -1.02 -8.97
C ALA A 179 15.40 0.22 -8.56
N ILE A 180 14.57 0.13 -7.51
CA ILE A 180 13.82 1.24 -6.94
C ILE A 180 14.78 2.38 -6.56
N ALA A 181 15.82 2.08 -5.78
CA ALA A 181 16.82 3.07 -5.37
C ALA A 181 17.56 3.68 -6.57
N SER A 182 17.92 2.86 -7.58
CA SER A 182 18.67 3.33 -8.76
C SER A 182 17.85 4.24 -9.70
N GLU A 183 16.52 4.17 -9.67
CA GLU A 183 15.64 5.04 -10.46
C GLU A 183 15.21 6.31 -9.71
N GLY A 184 15.86 6.59 -8.57
CA GLY A 184 15.70 7.84 -7.81
C GLY A 184 14.45 7.88 -6.93
N LEU A 185 13.83 6.75 -6.66
CA LEU A 185 12.76 6.66 -5.69
C LEU A 185 13.32 6.71 -4.27
N SER A 186 12.68 7.45 -3.40
CA SER A 186 13.16 7.67 -2.03
C SER A 186 12.60 6.66 -1.02
N TYR A 187 11.44 6.06 -1.30
CA TYR A 187 10.81 5.12 -0.38
C TYR A 187 9.99 4.00 -1.07
N SER A 188 9.75 2.93 -0.32
CA SER A 188 8.87 1.82 -0.71
C SER A 188 7.92 1.43 0.43
N LEU A 189 6.74 0.90 0.06
CA LEU A 189 5.77 0.28 0.96
C LEU A 189 5.99 -1.24 1.12
N ASP A 190 7.11 -1.78 0.63
CA ASP A 190 7.32 -3.23 0.58
C ASP A 190 7.86 -3.83 1.90
N GLN A 191 7.83 -3.06 3.02
CA GLN A 191 8.23 -3.56 4.35
C GLN A 191 7.02 -4.13 5.10
N MET A 192 7.04 -5.44 5.34
CA MET A 192 5.92 -6.16 5.97
C MET A 192 6.26 -6.75 7.35
N ASP A 193 7.46 -6.52 7.84
CA ASP A 193 8.04 -7.22 8.99
C ASP A 193 8.37 -6.31 10.19
N SER A 194 7.86 -5.08 10.20
CA SER A 194 8.14 -4.11 11.28
C SER A 194 7.04 -3.05 11.38
N ASP A 195 6.89 -2.46 12.56
CA ASP A 195 6.04 -1.29 12.83
C ASP A 195 6.84 0.03 12.86
N THR A 196 8.13 -0.03 12.51
CA THR A 196 9.03 1.13 12.47
C THR A 196 9.57 1.36 11.08
N ILE A 197 9.82 2.63 10.74
CA ILE A 197 10.48 3.00 9.47
C ILE A 197 11.91 2.46 9.47
N SER A 198 12.36 1.96 8.33
CA SER A 198 13.73 1.51 8.15
C SER A 198 14.41 2.19 6.97
N ARG A 199 15.74 2.26 7.00
CA ARG A 199 16.58 2.64 5.87
C ARG A 199 17.37 1.43 5.40
N LEU A 200 17.17 1.06 4.14
CA LEU A 200 17.85 -0.04 3.46
C LEU A 200 19.02 0.51 2.66
N GLN A 201 20.23 0.05 2.94
CA GLN A 201 21.42 0.44 2.18
C GLN A 201 21.62 -0.49 1.00
N THR A 202 21.21 -0.06 -0.19
CA THR A 202 21.48 -0.81 -1.44
C THR A 202 22.77 -0.33 -2.10
N PRO A 203 23.34 -1.10 -3.04
CA PRO A 203 24.48 -0.63 -3.85
C PRO A 203 24.17 0.63 -4.68
N SER A 204 22.90 0.90 -4.95
CA SER A 204 22.46 2.06 -5.77
C SER A 204 22.01 3.26 -4.94
N GLY A 205 22.03 3.17 -3.62
CA GLY A 205 21.62 4.24 -2.71
C GLY A 205 20.79 3.74 -1.54
N VAL A 206 20.33 4.69 -0.71
CA VAL A 206 19.49 4.41 0.45
C VAL A 206 18.01 4.47 0.04
N LEU A 207 17.27 3.45 0.40
CA LEU A 207 15.82 3.39 0.24
C LEU A 207 15.15 3.42 1.62
N THR A 208 14.20 4.32 1.83
CA THR A 208 13.39 4.31 3.05
C THR A 208 12.25 3.32 2.89
N LEU A 209 12.03 2.49 3.89
CA LEU A 209 10.94 1.50 3.92
C LEU A 209 9.90 1.94 4.94
N LEU A 210 8.66 2.12 4.49
CA LEU A 210 7.50 2.37 5.34
C LEU A 210 6.81 1.06 5.68
N PRO A 211 6.45 0.83 6.95
CA PRO A 211 5.72 -0.37 7.36
C PRO A 211 4.38 -0.53 6.64
N TYR A 212 4.21 -1.68 6.00
CA TYR A 212 3.00 -2.09 5.30
C TYR A 212 2.68 -3.55 5.63
N PRO A 213 2.27 -3.84 6.88
CA PRO A 213 2.02 -5.21 7.33
C PRO A 213 0.92 -5.87 6.52
N THR A 214 1.08 -7.14 6.15
CA THR A 214 0.09 -7.88 5.34
C THR A 214 -1.29 -7.97 6.01
N VAL A 215 -1.34 -7.90 7.34
CA VAL A 215 -2.60 -7.92 8.11
C VAL A 215 -3.41 -6.64 7.93
N THR A 216 -2.80 -5.54 7.51
CA THR A 216 -3.47 -4.25 7.25
C THR A 216 -3.91 -4.08 5.80
N VAL A 217 -3.70 -5.09 4.94
CA VAL A 217 -4.14 -5.08 3.54
C VAL A 217 -5.52 -5.71 3.43
N ASP A 218 -6.51 -4.92 3.04
CA ASP A 218 -7.92 -5.38 2.94
C ASP A 218 -8.13 -6.52 1.95
N MET A 219 -7.46 -6.49 0.79
CA MET A 219 -7.61 -7.51 -0.24
C MET A 219 -7.27 -8.92 0.28
N GLY A 220 -6.18 -9.04 1.05
CA GLY A 220 -5.78 -10.31 1.66
C GLY A 220 -6.80 -10.79 2.70
N GLN A 221 -7.39 -9.87 3.46
CA GLN A 221 -8.44 -10.20 4.43
C GLN A 221 -9.74 -10.60 3.73
N PHE A 222 -10.12 -9.86 2.69
CA PHE A 222 -11.38 -10.10 1.97
C PHE A 222 -11.34 -11.35 1.09
N LEU A 223 -10.34 -11.49 0.21
CA LEU A 223 -10.28 -12.60 -0.76
C LEU A 223 -9.72 -13.89 -0.16
N ALA A 224 -8.66 -13.82 0.65
CA ALA A 224 -8.02 -15.03 1.18
C ALA A 224 -8.63 -15.50 2.51
N ARG A 225 -9.06 -14.56 3.38
CA ARG A 225 -9.66 -14.89 4.68
C ARG A 225 -11.18 -14.76 4.70
N MET A 226 -11.81 -14.39 3.58
CA MET A 226 -13.26 -14.24 3.41
C MET A 226 -13.92 -13.30 4.43
N LYS A 227 -13.18 -12.29 4.92
CA LYS A 227 -13.70 -11.33 5.88
C LYS A 227 -14.57 -10.28 5.19
N SER A 228 -15.68 -9.94 5.83
CA SER A 228 -16.51 -8.80 5.43
C SER A 228 -15.81 -7.46 5.73
N PRO A 229 -16.21 -6.35 5.09
CA PRO A 229 -15.67 -5.02 5.41
C PRO A 229 -15.78 -4.65 6.90
N SER A 230 -16.85 -5.07 7.61
CA SER A 230 -17.01 -4.81 9.05
C SER A 230 -16.06 -5.63 9.91
N GLU A 231 -15.71 -6.84 9.53
CA GLU A 231 -14.68 -7.62 10.23
C GLU A 231 -13.28 -7.07 10.00
N ILE A 232 -13.01 -6.54 8.80
CA ILE A 232 -11.74 -5.86 8.49
C ILE A 232 -11.67 -4.52 9.25
N GLU A 233 -12.77 -3.78 9.36
CA GLU A 233 -12.89 -2.58 10.21
C GLU A 233 -12.45 -2.90 11.65
N SER A 234 -13.03 -3.95 12.27
CA SER A 234 -12.67 -4.35 13.63
C SER A 234 -11.17 -4.69 13.75
N LEU A 235 -10.64 -5.45 12.78
CA LEU A 235 -9.23 -5.82 12.77
C LEU A 235 -8.30 -4.59 12.71
N TRP A 236 -8.62 -3.60 11.88
CA TRP A 236 -7.81 -2.40 11.77
C TRP A 236 -7.90 -1.50 12.99
N LEU A 237 -9.10 -1.37 13.58
CA LEU A 237 -9.28 -0.63 14.83
C LEU A 237 -8.49 -1.29 15.96
N ASP A 238 -8.61 -2.61 16.13
CA ASP A 238 -7.89 -3.36 17.16
C ASP A 238 -6.37 -3.19 16.99
N TYR A 239 -5.86 -3.27 15.74
CA TYR A 239 -4.45 -3.10 15.44
C TYR A 239 -3.93 -1.71 15.87
N VAL A 240 -4.60 -0.64 15.43
CA VAL A 240 -4.15 0.73 15.73
C VAL A 240 -4.35 1.09 17.19
N VAL A 241 -5.48 0.68 17.79
CA VAL A 241 -5.79 0.92 19.20
C VAL A 241 -4.77 0.21 20.11
N GLU A 242 -4.34 -1.00 19.75
CA GLU A 242 -3.32 -1.70 20.53
C GLU A 242 -1.94 -1.00 20.45
N LEU A 243 -1.51 -0.55 19.27
CA LEU A 243 -0.30 0.26 19.14
C LEU A 243 -0.36 1.53 19.99
N ALA A 244 -1.52 2.20 20.01
CA ALA A 244 -1.74 3.39 20.81
C ALA A 244 -1.76 3.07 22.33
N ARG A 245 -2.34 1.92 22.74
CA ARG A 245 -2.33 1.46 24.11
C ARG A 245 -0.89 1.16 24.60
N GLU A 246 -0.10 0.46 23.77
CA GLU A 246 1.31 0.19 24.07
C GLU A 246 2.13 1.47 24.23
N ALA A 247 1.91 2.46 23.36
CA ALA A 247 2.57 3.75 23.43
C ALA A 247 2.20 4.53 24.71
N ARG A 248 0.93 4.49 25.11
CA ARG A 248 0.49 5.10 26.39
C ARG A 248 1.05 4.39 27.60
N ALA A 249 1.17 3.05 27.57
CA ALA A 249 1.74 2.27 28.65
C ALA A 249 3.25 2.49 28.80
N ASN A 250 3.95 2.84 27.71
CA ASN A 250 5.39 3.14 27.72
C ASN A 250 5.66 4.46 26.95
N PRO A 251 5.53 5.63 27.57
CA PRO A 251 5.70 6.94 26.89
C PRO A 251 7.10 7.19 26.32
N VAL A 252 8.13 6.46 26.80
CA VAL A 252 9.49 6.54 26.27
C VAL A 252 9.72 5.64 25.05
N ARG A 253 8.74 4.79 24.71
CA ARG A 253 8.79 3.98 23.49
C ARG A 253 8.85 4.86 22.25
N GLU A 254 9.62 4.41 21.26
CA GLU A 254 9.65 4.98 19.92
C GLU A 254 8.25 5.04 19.32
N ALA A 255 8.00 6.08 18.55
CA ALA A 255 6.75 6.22 17.79
C ALA A 255 6.70 5.20 16.64
N THR A 256 5.53 4.65 16.40
CA THR A 256 5.28 3.65 15.36
C THR A 256 4.55 4.26 14.17
N THR A 257 4.58 3.56 13.03
CA THR A 257 3.79 3.93 11.86
C THR A 257 3.20 2.69 11.20
N VAL A 258 2.05 2.85 10.57
CA VAL A 258 1.42 1.80 9.79
C VAL A 258 0.77 2.38 8.54
N VAL A 259 1.02 1.74 7.41
CA VAL A 259 0.27 1.99 6.18
C VAL A 259 -0.80 0.92 6.03
N ILE A 260 -2.03 1.35 5.81
CA ILE A 260 -3.20 0.49 5.62
C ILE A 260 -3.55 0.48 4.14
N GLY A 261 -3.53 -0.71 3.52
CA GLY A 261 -3.88 -0.89 2.11
C GLY A 261 -5.38 -0.94 1.90
N LEU A 262 -5.88 -0.09 1.02
CA LEU A 262 -7.31 0.13 0.77
C LEU A 262 -7.65 -0.09 -0.70
N HIS A 263 -8.40 -1.16 -1.01
CA HIS A 263 -8.82 -1.46 -2.37
C HIS A 263 -10.29 -1.09 -2.60
N PRO A 264 -10.59 -0.37 -3.71
CA PRO A 264 -11.93 0.15 -3.97
C PRO A 264 -12.99 -0.91 -4.21
N PHE A 265 -12.61 -2.13 -4.60
CA PHE A 265 -13.56 -3.24 -4.73
C PHE A 265 -13.99 -3.83 -3.38
N VAL A 266 -13.28 -3.52 -2.28
CA VAL A 266 -13.65 -3.91 -0.91
C VAL A 266 -14.37 -2.74 -0.22
N PHE A 267 -13.65 -1.65 0.00
CA PHE A 267 -14.14 -0.50 0.77
C PHE A 267 -14.81 0.59 -0.07
N GLY A 268 -14.75 0.48 -1.39
CA GLY A 268 -15.48 1.38 -2.29
C GLY A 268 -16.94 1.01 -2.51
N THR A 269 -17.43 -0.12 -1.99
CA THR A 269 -18.86 -0.48 -1.94
C THR A 269 -19.59 0.37 -0.89
N PRO A 270 -20.93 0.50 -0.93
CA PRO A 270 -21.67 1.29 0.07
C PRO A 270 -21.45 0.82 1.51
N ASP A 271 -21.48 -0.49 1.76
CA ASP A 271 -21.20 -1.10 3.06
C ASP A 271 -19.74 -0.95 3.49
N GLY A 272 -18.80 -1.15 2.56
CA GLY A 272 -17.38 -0.91 2.78
C GLY A 272 -17.08 0.56 3.12
N ALA A 273 -17.70 1.51 2.40
CA ALA A 273 -17.57 2.93 2.70
C ALA A 273 -18.16 3.30 4.08
N ALA A 274 -19.26 2.64 4.49
CA ALA A 274 -19.82 2.80 5.83
C ALA A 274 -18.84 2.32 6.92
N SER A 275 -18.20 1.15 6.71
CA SER A 275 -17.14 0.65 7.58
C SER A 275 -15.94 1.59 7.63
N MET A 276 -15.48 2.07 6.46
CA MET A 276 -14.36 3.03 6.40
C MET A 276 -14.66 4.34 7.13
N ARG A 277 -15.90 4.83 7.02
CA ARG A 277 -16.34 6.01 7.77
C ARG A 277 -16.21 5.82 9.28
N ARG A 278 -16.58 4.64 9.81
CA ARG A 278 -16.42 4.33 11.24
C ARG A 278 -14.95 4.25 11.63
N VAL A 279 -14.11 3.55 10.84
CA VAL A 279 -12.65 3.51 11.09
C VAL A 279 -12.08 4.91 11.22
N LEU A 280 -12.28 5.76 10.21
CA LEU A 280 -11.72 7.12 10.21
C LEU A 280 -12.26 7.95 11.38
N SER A 281 -13.56 7.83 11.69
CA SER A 281 -14.19 8.58 12.79
C SER A 281 -13.67 8.14 14.16
N GLU A 282 -13.43 6.86 14.37
CA GLU A 282 -12.88 6.34 15.63
C GLU A 282 -11.40 6.72 15.79
N LEU A 283 -10.59 6.53 14.77
CA LEU A 283 -9.17 6.87 14.83
C LEU A 283 -8.92 8.38 15.03
N LYS A 284 -9.79 9.24 14.50
CA LYS A 284 -9.71 10.70 14.74
C LYS A 284 -9.91 11.10 16.20
N LYS A 285 -10.59 10.28 17.02
CA LYS A 285 -10.83 10.56 18.44
C LYS A 285 -9.63 10.21 19.33
N ASP A 286 -8.72 9.35 18.86
CA ASP A 286 -7.56 8.94 19.65
C ASP A 286 -6.45 10.01 19.55
N ASP A 287 -6.14 10.63 20.66
CA ASP A 287 -5.12 11.67 20.77
C ASP A 287 -3.69 11.17 20.59
N THR A 288 -3.47 9.85 20.62
CA THR A 288 -2.19 9.20 20.34
C THR A 288 -1.95 8.98 18.85
N VAL A 289 -3.03 8.99 18.04
CA VAL A 289 -3.00 8.69 16.60
C VAL A 289 -2.85 9.97 15.76
N TRP A 290 -1.99 9.89 14.75
CA TRP A 290 -1.85 10.90 13.72
C TRP A 290 -2.26 10.33 12.36
N LEU A 291 -3.45 10.70 11.87
CA LEU A 291 -3.91 10.36 10.53
C LEU A 291 -3.25 11.28 9.51
N THR A 292 -2.52 10.71 8.54
CA THR A 292 -1.73 11.49 7.61
C THR A 292 -1.45 10.71 6.32
N ASP A 293 -0.68 11.29 5.40
CA ASP A 293 -0.18 10.64 4.21
C ASP A 293 1.29 10.18 4.35
N THR A 294 1.76 9.38 3.40
CA THR A 294 3.11 8.80 3.44
C THR A 294 4.22 9.84 3.34
N GLU A 295 4.05 10.90 2.54
CA GLU A 295 5.09 11.93 2.41
C GLU A 295 5.19 12.78 3.67
N ALA A 296 4.09 13.07 4.34
CA ALA A 296 4.10 13.76 5.62
C ALA A 296 4.79 12.92 6.72
N ILE A 297 4.62 11.59 6.72
CA ILE A 297 5.35 10.69 7.63
C ILE A 297 6.85 10.79 7.38
N LEU A 298 7.30 10.65 6.11
CA LEU A 298 8.72 10.72 5.76
C LEU A 298 9.34 12.06 6.14
N LYS A 299 8.64 13.15 5.87
CA LYS A 299 9.07 14.50 6.25
C LYS A 299 9.20 14.64 7.76
N ALA A 300 8.23 14.17 8.54
CA ALA A 300 8.27 14.23 9.99
C ALA A 300 9.37 13.35 10.59
N ALA A 301 9.70 12.23 9.96
CA ALA A 301 10.80 11.34 10.33
C ALA A 301 12.20 11.88 9.92
N GLY A 302 12.26 12.95 9.11
CA GLY A 302 13.54 13.50 8.61
C GLY A 302 14.27 12.59 7.62
N VAL A 303 13.53 11.82 6.83
CA VAL A 303 14.07 10.80 5.89
C VAL A 303 13.61 11.01 4.44
N ASN A 304 13.43 12.25 4.04
CA ASN A 304 13.10 12.63 2.66
C ASN A 304 14.26 12.41 1.70
#